data_1e37cf443d59b9fb43f62d5491928cb2
#
_entry.id   1e37cf443d59b9fb43f62d5491928cb2
#
_cell.length_a   1.000
_cell.length_b   1.000
_cell.length_c   1.000
_cell.angle_alpha   90.00
_cell.angle_beta   90.00
_cell.angle_gamma   90.00
#
_symmetry.space_group_name_H-M   'P 1'
#
loop_
_entity.id
_entity.type
_entity.pdbx_description
1 polymer ?
#
loop_
_entity_poly.entity_id
_entity_poly.type
_entity_poly.pdbx_seq_one_letter_code
_entity_poly.pdbx_strand_id
1 'polypeptide(L)'
;MTTFTESALERHCRRYREKDLLPAVVDPTSRRILLHVGATYGAITMPTELGEQVLTRLRAKGIAGPVFAHPRARRWTFLTGPTRHEEFTATAAAELFRLYTTVAGTGSQIVLPSPEDEASGYRLWVAGPEVLGTRPPQHAVVDAARECAAGTR
;
A
#
# COMPACT_ATOMS: atom_id res chain seq x y z
N MET A 1 -18.46 2.32 -37.41
CA MET A 1 -18.07 3.13 -36.26
C MET A 1 -17.76 2.19 -35.09
N THR A 2 -16.52 2.16 -34.71
CA THR A 2 -16.10 1.28 -33.61
C THR A 2 -16.40 1.95 -32.29
N THR A 3 -17.31 1.35 -31.53
CA THR A 3 -17.61 1.82 -30.18
C THR A 3 -16.48 1.28 -29.27
N PHE A 4 -15.71 2.18 -28.71
CA PHE A 4 -14.65 1.79 -27.76
C PHE A 4 -15.34 1.32 -26.47
N THR A 5 -15.16 0.04 -26.15
CA THR A 5 -15.68 -0.53 -24.91
C THR A 5 -14.54 -0.60 -23.91
N GLU A 6 -14.69 0.13 -22.83
CA GLU A 6 -13.71 0.12 -21.74
C GLU A 6 -13.71 -1.25 -21.07
N SER A 7 -12.53 -1.83 -20.87
CA SER A 7 -12.41 -3.11 -20.18
C SER A 7 -12.70 -2.94 -18.68
N ALA A 8 -12.99 -4.06 -18.00
CA ALA A 8 -13.20 -4.05 -16.56
C ALA A 8 -11.96 -3.54 -15.84
N LEU A 9 -10.78 -3.88 -16.34
CA LEU A 9 -9.50 -3.43 -15.77
C LEU A 9 -9.36 -1.90 -15.88
N GLU A 10 -9.62 -1.34 -17.05
CA GLU A 10 -9.52 0.10 -17.29
C GLU A 10 -10.55 0.87 -16.45
N ARG A 11 -11.76 0.33 -16.33
CA ARG A 11 -12.82 0.93 -15.51
C ARG A 11 -12.43 0.95 -14.03
N HIS A 12 -11.83 -0.14 -13.55
CA HIS A 12 -11.38 -0.25 -12.18
C HIS A 12 -10.24 0.74 -11.89
N CYS A 13 -9.29 0.85 -12.83
CA CYS A 13 -8.19 1.81 -12.74
C CYS A 13 -8.70 3.25 -12.74
N ARG A 14 -9.66 3.57 -13.61
CA ARG A 14 -10.28 4.89 -13.65
C ARG A 14 -10.96 5.24 -12.33
N ARG A 15 -11.63 4.26 -11.71
CA ARG A 15 -12.26 4.44 -10.41
C ARG A 15 -11.22 4.81 -9.34
N TYR A 16 -10.07 4.15 -9.34
CA TYR A 16 -8.98 4.52 -8.43
C TYR A 16 -8.56 5.97 -8.60
N ARG A 17 -8.43 6.44 -9.85
CA ARG A 17 -8.04 7.81 -10.12
C ARG A 17 -9.11 8.83 -9.75
N GLU A 18 -10.36 8.58 -10.13
CA GLU A 18 -11.43 9.55 -10.02
C GLU A 18 -12.09 9.58 -8.64
N LYS A 19 -12.32 8.42 -8.05
CA LYS A 19 -13.02 8.33 -6.77
C LYS A 19 -12.08 8.26 -5.58
N ASP A 20 -11.00 7.51 -5.72
CA ASP A 20 -10.08 7.26 -4.62
C ASP A 20 -8.84 8.15 -4.67
N LEU A 21 -8.72 8.97 -5.70
CA LEU A 21 -7.63 9.92 -5.90
C LEU A 21 -6.23 9.29 -5.89
N LEU A 22 -6.15 8.03 -6.31
CA LEU A 22 -4.89 7.33 -6.49
C LEU A 22 -4.44 7.50 -7.95
N PRO A 23 -3.22 7.99 -8.22
CA PRO A 23 -2.73 8.16 -9.59
C PRO A 23 -2.35 6.82 -10.22
N ALA A 24 -3.32 5.94 -10.36
CA ALA A 24 -3.14 4.59 -10.89
C ALA A 24 -3.13 4.59 -12.41
N VAL A 25 -2.32 3.70 -12.99
CA VAL A 25 -2.23 3.50 -14.43
C VAL A 25 -2.28 2.01 -14.75
N VAL A 26 -2.85 1.67 -15.91
CA VAL A 26 -2.82 0.28 -16.40
C VAL A 26 -1.54 0.07 -17.18
N ASP A 27 -0.79 -0.97 -16.84
CA ASP A 27 0.31 -1.43 -17.66
C ASP A 27 -0.26 -2.36 -18.73
N PRO A 28 -0.22 -1.98 -20.01
CA PRO A 28 -0.86 -2.77 -21.06
C PRO A 28 -0.20 -4.11 -21.29
N THR A 29 1.08 -4.25 -20.98
CA THR A 29 1.82 -5.49 -21.18
C THR A 29 1.47 -6.53 -20.11
N SER A 30 1.53 -6.16 -18.84
CA SER A 30 1.25 -7.07 -17.73
C SER A 30 -0.23 -7.12 -17.35
N ARG A 31 -1.02 -6.18 -17.83
CA ARG A 31 -2.43 -5.98 -17.50
C ARG A 31 -2.63 -5.79 -15.98
N ARG A 32 -1.71 -5.08 -15.37
CA ARG A 32 -1.77 -4.74 -13.95
C ARG A 32 -2.04 -3.27 -13.75
N ILE A 33 -2.66 -2.96 -12.62
CA ILE A 33 -2.88 -1.56 -12.21
C ILE A 33 -1.71 -1.16 -11.33
N LEU A 34 -0.99 -0.13 -11.74
CA LEU A 34 0.24 0.30 -11.07
C LEU A 34 0.07 1.65 -10.40
N LEU A 35 0.70 1.79 -9.24
CA LEU A 35 0.85 3.06 -8.53
C LEU A 35 2.34 3.35 -8.42
N HIS A 36 2.78 4.51 -8.90
CA HIS A 36 4.17 4.90 -8.84
C HIS A 36 4.53 5.47 -7.47
N VAL A 37 5.64 4.99 -6.92
CA VAL A 37 6.18 5.48 -5.65
C VAL A 37 7.09 6.67 -5.95
N GLY A 38 6.85 7.79 -5.26
CA GLY A 38 7.63 8.99 -5.53
C GLY A 38 7.20 10.16 -4.64
N ALA A 39 6.97 11.31 -5.27
CA ALA A 39 6.71 12.57 -4.57
C ALA A 39 5.39 12.59 -3.79
N THR A 40 4.42 11.77 -4.17
CA THR A 40 3.07 11.80 -3.58
C THR A 40 2.77 10.61 -2.69
N TYR A 41 3.24 9.42 -3.09
CA TYR A 41 2.94 8.16 -2.38
C TYR A 41 4.19 7.38 -2.08
N GLY A 42 4.17 6.73 -0.91
CA GLY A 42 5.09 5.68 -0.54
C GLY A 42 4.32 4.41 -0.22
N ALA A 43 5.03 3.34 0.04
CA ALA A 43 4.43 2.08 0.43
C ALA A 43 5.36 1.30 1.34
N ILE A 44 4.77 0.60 2.31
CA ILE A 44 5.51 -0.27 3.23
C ILE A 44 4.83 -1.63 3.21
N THR A 45 5.62 -2.67 2.98
CA THR A 45 5.12 -4.05 2.96
C THR A 45 5.73 -4.80 4.14
N MET A 46 4.88 -5.52 4.87
CA MET A 46 5.28 -6.22 6.09
C MET A 46 4.54 -7.55 6.22
N PRO A 47 5.02 -8.46 7.10
CA PRO A 47 4.29 -9.69 7.38
C PRO A 47 2.89 -9.40 7.91
N THR A 48 1.93 -10.29 7.58
CA THR A 48 0.52 -10.12 7.94
C THR A 48 0.32 -9.89 9.44
N GLU A 49 0.99 -10.67 10.28
CA GLU A 49 0.84 -10.58 11.74
C GLU A 49 1.24 -9.21 12.28
N LEU A 50 2.35 -8.69 11.77
CA LEU A 50 2.79 -7.34 12.13
C LEU A 50 1.83 -6.30 11.56
N GLY A 51 1.39 -6.50 10.32
CA GLY A 51 0.44 -5.61 9.65
C GLY A 51 -0.86 -5.44 10.42
N GLU A 52 -1.39 -6.53 10.97
CA GLU A 52 -2.61 -6.49 11.78
C GLU A 52 -2.44 -5.59 13.01
N GLN A 53 -1.32 -5.71 13.70
CA GLN A 53 -1.00 -4.90 14.87
C GLN A 53 -0.80 -3.44 14.50
N VAL A 54 -0.09 -3.17 13.41
CA VAL A 54 0.17 -1.82 12.94
C VAL A 54 -1.14 -1.13 12.55
N LEU A 55 -2.01 -1.83 11.81
CA LEU A 55 -3.30 -1.25 11.41
C LEU A 55 -4.16 -0.90 12.62
N THR A 56 -4.22 -1.79 13.62
CA THR A 56 -4.94 -1.52 14.86
C THR A 56 -4.42 -0.25 15.53
N ARG A 57 -3.10 -0.11 15.59
CA ARG A 57 -2.47 1.06 16.21
C ARG A 57 -2.74 2.36 15.43
N LEU A 58 -2.66 2.30 14.10
CA LEU A 58 -2.96 3.46 13.26
C LEU A 58 -4.43 3.88 13.38
N ARG A 59 -5.33 2.91 13.46
CA ARG A 59 -6.77 3.19 13.67
C ARG A 59 -7.01 3.86 15.01
N ALA A 60 -6.33 3.40 16.05
CA ALA A 60 -6.45 4.01 17.39
C ALA A 60 -5.99 5.47 17.39
N LYS A 61 -5.03 5.81 16.53
CA LYS A 61 -4.53 7.19 16.39
C LYS A 61 -5.32 8.01 15.37
N GLY A 62 -6.29 7.41 14.68
CA GLY A 62 -7.10 8.08 13.68
C GLY A 62 -6.36 8.44 12.40
N ILE A 63 -5.29 7.75 12.08
CA ILE A 63 -4.45 8.02 10.91
C ILE A 63 -4.32 6.83 9.97
N ALA A 64 -5.19 5.83 10.09
CA ALA A 64 -5.16 4.66 9.19
C ALA A 64 -5.53 5.07 7.76
N GLY A 65 -4.82 4.50 6.80
CA GLY A 65 -5.07 4.69 5.37
C GLY A 65 -5.27 3.37 4.65
N PRO A 66 -5.17 3.36 3.32
CA PRO A 66 -5.39 2.15 2.53
C PRO A 66 -4.34 1.07 2.80
N VAL A 67 -4.82 -0.16 2.93
CA VAL A 67 -3.97 -1.35 3.13
C VAL A 67 -4.53 -2.49 2.29
N PHE A 68 -3.69 -3.17 1.54
CA PHE A 68 -4.12 -4.37 0.85
C PHE A 68 -3.25 -5.57 1.23
N ALA A 69 -3.85 -6.75 1.16
CA ALA A 69 -3.20 -8.00 1.50
C ALA A 69 -2.78 -8.75 0.24
N HIS A 70 -1.68 -9.47 0.35
CA HIS A 70 -1.25 -10.47 -0.61
C HIS A 70 -1.22 -11.81 0.16
N PRO A 71 -2.38 -12.52 0.25
CA PRO A 71 -2.53 -13.65 1.18
C PRO A 71 -1.54 -14.80 0.95
N ARG A 72 -1.24 -15.13 -0.31
CA ARG A 72 -0.30 -16.22 -0.62
C ARG A 72 1.11 -15.95 -0.11
N ALA A 73 1.51 -14.67 -0.12
CA ALA A 73 2.82 -14.27 0.39
C ALA A 73 2.78 -13.96 1.89
N ARG A 74 1.60 -13.93 2.50
CA ARG A 74 1.38 -13.54 3.90
C ARG A 74 1.96 -12.16 4.20
N ARG A 75 1.67 -11.20 3.32
CA ARG A 75 2.17 -9.83 3.43
C ARG A 75 1.04 -8.84 3.25
N TRP A 76 1.16 -7.73 3.95
CA TRP A 76 0.29 -6.58 3.81
C TRP A 76 1.08 -5.39 3.31
N THR A 77 0.49 -4.60 2.42
CA THR A 77 1.08 -3.36 1.91
C THR A 77 0.26 -2.17 2.37
N PHE A 78 0.93 -1.25 3.04
CA PHE A 78 0.36 0.01 3.53
C PHE A 78 0.73 1.11 2.54
N LEU A 79 -0.27 1.85 2.04
CA LEU A 79 -0.03 3.05 1.26
C LEU A 79 0.19 4.21 2.23
N THR A 80 1.25 4.96 2.00
CA THR A 80 1.68 6.03 2.89
C THR A 80 1.94 7.31 2.10
N GLY A 81 2.24 8.40 2.81
CA GLY A 81 2.86 9.55 2.19
C GLY A 81 4.24 9.22 1.65
N PRO A 82 4.88 10.16 0.98
CA PRO A 82 6.18 9.91 0.35
C PRO A 82 7.28 9.67 1.37
N THR A 83 8.34 8.98 0.94
CA THR A 83 9.52 8.77 1.76
C THR A 83 10.27 10.09 1.95
N ARG A 84 10.50 10.45 3.20
CA ARG A 84 11.33 11.60 3.57
C ARG A 84 12.64 11.08 4.13
N HIS A 85 13.71 11.26 3.39
CA HIS A 85 15.01 10.67 3.75
C HIS A 85 15.51 11.12 5.13
N GLU A 86 15.22 12.35 5.52
CA GLU A 86 15.61 12.87 6.84
C GLU A 86 14.84 12.20 7.99
N GLU A 87 13.69 11.59 7.72
CA GLU A 87 12.91 10.86 8.71
C GLU A 87 13.22 9.37 8.73
N PHE A 88 13.82 8.85 7.67
CA PHE A 88 14.10 7.43 7.52
C PHE A 88 15.59 7.16 7.75
N THR A 89 15.95 6.90 9.02
CA THR A 89 17.33 6.70 9.43
C THR A 89 17.86 5.31 9.10
N ALA A 90 19.18 5.17 9.08
CA ALA A 90 19.83 3.88 8.88
C ALA A 90 19.46 2.88 9.99
N THR A 91 19.27 3.35 11.21
CA THR A 91 18.83 2.52 12.34
C THR A 91 17.42 1.98 12.09
N ALA A 92 16.49 2.84 11.66
CA ALA A 92 15.14 2.43 11.33
C ALA A 92 15.13 1.41 10.19
N ALA A 93 15.93 1.65 9.15
CA ALA A 93 16.04 0.73 8.01
C ALA A 93 16.53 -0.65 8.45
N ALA A 94 17.55 -0.70 9.32
CA ALA A 94 18.09 -1.96 9.84
C ALA A 94 17.07 -2.72 10.69
N GLU A 95 16.31 -2.00 11.52
CA GLU A 95 15.26 -2.63 12.33
C GLU A 95 14.12 -3.19 11.47
N LEU A 96 13.69 -2.43 10.46
CA LEU A 96 12.65 -2.90 9.54
C LEU A 96 13.10 -4.13 8.77
N PHE A 97 14.36 -4.16 8.34
CA PHE A 97 14.94 -5.33 7.67
C PHE A 97 14.81 -6.59 8.53
N ARG A 98 15.10 -6.48 9.83
CA ARG A 98 14.96 -7.59 10.77
C ARG A 98 13.51 -8.03 10.96
N LEU A 99 12.56 -7.16 10.67
CA LEU A 99 11.12 -7.44 10.76
C LEU A 99 10.55 -7.90 9.43
N TYR A 100 11.40 -8.19 8.45
CA TYR A 100 10.99 -8.56 7.09
C TYR A 100 10.06 -7.51 6.47
N THR A 101 10.27 -6.25 6.83
CA THR A 101 9.47 -5.11 6.39
C THR A 101 10.27 -4.28 5.41
N THR A 102 9.67 -3.97 4.27
CA THR A 102 10.33 -3.25 3.18
C THR A 102 9.62 -1.94 2.88
N VAL A 103 10.41 -0.90 2.68
CA VAL A 103 9.91 0.39 2.20
C VAL A 103 10.19 0.46 0.71
N ALA A 104 9.15 0.72 -0.08
CA ALA A 104 9.30 0.82 -1.53
C ALA A 104 10.15 2.04 -1.89
N GLY A 105 11.16 1.83 -2.72
CA GLY A 105 12.04 2.91 -3.15
C GLY A 105 11.38 3.86 -4.15
N THR A 106 11.81 5.12 -4.15
CA THR A 106 11.36 6.11 -5.12
C THR A 106 11.64 5.61 -6.53
N GLY A 107 10.67 5.71 -7.41
CA GLY A 107 10.75 5.21 -8.78
C GLY A 107 10.25 3.80 -8.96
N SER A 108 9.96 3.06 -7.88
CA SER A 108 9.38 1.73 -7.97
C SER A 108 7.87 1.81 -8.21
N GLN A 109 7.27 0.67 -8.50
CA GLN A 109 5.84 0.56 -8.78
C GLN A 109 5.20 -0.42 -7.82
N ILE A 110 3.99 -0.09 -7.38
CA ILE A 110 3.16 -0.96 -6.55
C ILE A 110 2.02 -1.48 -7.42
N VAL A 111 1.74 -2.77 -7.34
CA VAL A 111 0.60 -3.37 -8.05
C VAL A 111 -0.61 -3.29 -7.13
N LEU A 112 -1.62 -2.52 -7.54
CA LEU A 112 -2.88 -2.41 -6.80
C LEU A 112 -3.81 -3.57 -7.15
N PRO A 113 -4.72 -3.97 -6.24
CA PRO A 113 -5.69 -5.02 -6.54
C PRO A 113 -6.52 -4.70 -7.79
N SER A 114 -6.54 -5.64 -8.74
CA SER A 114 -7.40 -5.60 -9.92
C SER A 114 -8.70 -6.34 -9.63
N PRO A 115 -9.74 -6.23 -10.49
CA PRO A 115 -10.95 -7.04 -10.33
C PRO A 115 -10.65 -8.54 -10.31
N GLU A 116 -9.72 -8.98 -11.15
CA GLU A 116 -9.30 -10.38 -11.20
C GLU A 116 -8.59 -10.80 -9.92
N ASP A 117 -7.70 -9.95 -9.38
CA ASP A 117 -7.02 -10.19 -8.11
C ASP A 117 -8.01 -10.35 -6.96
N GLU A 118 -9.00 -9.46 -6.89
CA GLU A 118 -10.02 -9.51 -5.84
C GLU A 118 -10.91 -10.75 -5.96
N ALA A 119 -11.28 -11.11 -7.19
CA ALA A 119 -12.10 -12.29 -7.43
C ALA A 119 -11.38 -13.60 -7.07
N SER A 120 -10.08 -13.67 -7.33
CA SER A 120 -9.28 -14.87 -7.05
C SER A 120 -8.69 -14.90 -5.62
N GLY A 121 -8.74 -13.78 -4.90
CA GLY A 121 -8.10 -13.64 -3.59
C GLY A 121 -6.60 -13.42 -3.67
N TYR A 122 -6.08 -13.09 -4.85
CA TYR A 122 -4.64 -12.88 -5.01
C TYR A 122 -4.16 -11.60 -4.35
N ARG A 123 -4.94 -10.50 -4.46
CA ARG A 123 -4.75 -9.25 -3.73
C ARG A 123 -6.11 -8.74 -3.28
N LEU A 124 -6.23 -8.41 -2.01
CA LEU A 124 -7.49 -7.99 -1.41
C LEU A 124 -7.28 -6.74 -0.58
N TRP A 125 -8.22 -5.80 -0.68
CA TRP A 125 -8.21 -4.66 0.23
C TRP A 125 -8.55 -5.12 1.64
N VAL A 126 -7.75 -4.71 2.60
CA VAL A 126 -8.00 -4.89 4.05
C VAL A 126 -8.68 -3.63 4.58
N ALA A 127 -8.12 -2.47 4.25
CA ALA A 127 -8.73 -1.17 4.46
C ALA A 127 -8.79 -0.52 3.08
N GLY A 128 -9.97 -0.23 2.60
CA GLY A 128 -10.19 0.16 1.22
C GLY A 128 -9.62 1.52 0.85
N PRO A 129 -9.44 1.75 -0.46
CA PRO A 129 -8.90 3.01 -0.97
C PRO A 129 -9.89 4.17 -0.83
N GLU A 130 -11.16 3.89 -0.54
CA GLU A 130 -12.21 4.88 -0.35
C GLU A 130 -12.07 5.68 0.95
N VAL A 131 -11.07 5.40 1.76
CA VAL A 131 -10.77 6.22 2.94
C VAL A 131 -10.09 7.49 2.44
N LEU A 132 -10.92 8.43 2.03
CA LEU A 132 -10.52 9.65 1.34
C LEU A 132 -9.51 10.48 2.12
N GLY A 133 -8.42 10.82 1.44
CA GLY A 133 -7.45 11.79 1.92
C GLY A 133 -6.57 11.33 3.08
N THR A 134 -6.77 10.09 3.55
CA THR A 134 -6.01 9.63 4.70
C THR A 134 -4.88 8.72 4.24
N ARG A 135 -3.75 9.35 3.98
CA ARG A 135 -2.48 8.62 3.86
C ARG A 135 -1.74 8.87 5.16
N PRO A 136 -1.42 7.82 5.93
CA PRO A 136 -0.59 8.04 7.09
C PRO A 136 0.79 8.52 6.63
N PRO A 137 1.43 9.44 7.36
CA PRO A 137 2.83 9.77 7.09
C PRO A 137 3.64 8.48 7.17
N GLN A 138 4.62 8.34 6.29
CA GLN A 138 5.41 7.10 6.27
C GLN A 138 6.09 6.82 7.61
N HIS A 139 6.61 7.86 8.29
CA HIS A 139 7.25 7.70 9.60
C HIS A 139 6.29 7.12 10.65
N ALA A 140 5.00 7.46 10.56
CA ALA A 140 4.00 6.93 11.51
C ALA A 140 3.83 5.41 11.36
N VAL A 141 3.86 4.90 10.14
CA VAL A 141 3.80 3.46 9.88
C VAL A 141 5.09 2.78 10.32
N VAL A 142 6.24 3.38 10.04
CA VAL A 142 7.54 2.86 10.49
C VAL A 142 7.59 2.78 12.01
N ASP A 143 7.20 3.86 12.70
CA ASP A 143 7.20 3.91 14.16
C ASP A 143 6.25 2.87 14.75
N ALA A 144 5.05 2.73 14.17
CA ALA A 144 4.08 1.72 14.62
C ALA A 144 4.64 0.30 14.47
N ALA A 145 5.32 0.01 13.36
CA ALA A 145 5.92 -1.30 13.14
C ALA A 145 7.00 -1.60 14.19
N ARG A 146 7.86 -0.62 14.47
CA ARG A 146 8.92 -0.76 15.47
C ARG A 146 8.35 -0.94 16.88
N GLU A 147 7.34 -0.16 17.23
CA GLU A 147 6.67 -0.24 18.54
C GLU A 147 5.94 -1.56 18.73
N CYS A 148 5.22 -2.03 17.71
CA CYS A 148 4.51 -3.32 17.78
C CYS A 148 5.48 -4.49 17.95
N ALA A 149 6.60 -4.46 17.24
CA ALA A 149 7.62 -5.49 17.34
C ALA A 149 8.27 -5.50 18.73
N ALA A 150 8.52 -4.33 19.31
CA ALA A 150 9.07 -4.22 20.66
C ALA A 150 8.10 -4.73 21.73
N GLY A 151 6.80 -4.52 21.53
CA GLY A 151 5.76 -4.94 22.46
C GLY A 151 5.47 -6.45 22.46
N THR A 152 5.99 -7.20 21.49
CA THR A 152 5.79 -8.66 21.40
C THR A 152 6.91 -9.49 22.03
N ARG A 153 7.87 -8.85 22.68
CA ARG A 153 8.94 -9.56 23.37
C ARG A 153 8.51 -10.01 24.76
#